data_8afc3064ca207eb3cf01d2007325be7e
#
_entry.id   8afc3064ca207eb3cf01d2007325be7e
#
_cell.length_a   1.000
_cell.length_b   1.000
_cell.length_c   1.000
_cell.angle_alpha   90.00
_cell.angle_beta   90.00
_cell.angle_gamma   90.00
#
_symmetry.space_group_name_H-M   'P 1'
#
loop_
_entity.id
_entity.type
_entity.pdbx_description
1 polymer ?
#
loop_
_entity_poly.entity_id
_entity_poly.type
_entity_poly.pdbx_seq_one_letter_code
_entity_poly.pdbx_strand_id
1 'polypeptide(L)'
;MSERYRTGKEPEMSSKTFPKLHNAMWPGLVGKGDGPGQEPPISLKRMLELTAGAKVNGQKFDGVDCFLFLPHTDPNASDEELKKTADLIAGYGFSVGSLVAPIWPGTVGDTAMGDAAARKKFCNAVKVACRIAGVFNKHGVRKYGVIRIDSADGNVEKWSKDPKKSTAAIAKTFREAAKIAADHGERLAAEGEICWAGMHSWKAMLDLLEAVDMPETLGFQADMAHTYLYLMGYNAPEAALLKPGYSEGEFYAAYEKMVDKLRPWTIDFHVAQNDGEVRGAGSHDKTGKHCPAGDPKGKLDVVRCAGYWLKDAPKRGIEHICWDGCMFPNAMLEMQSTWNEILDVMLKVRAAHGWTA
;
A
#
# COMPACT_ATOMS: atom_id res chain seq x y z
N MET A 1 -46.06 10.95 27.14
CA MET A 1 -44.80 10.26 27.27
C MET A 1 -44.51 9.66 25.90
N SER A 2 -43.67 9.98 25.16
CA SER A 2 -42.52 10.80 24.94
C SER A 2 -42.20 10.63 23.44
N GLU A 3 -42.63 11.62 22.66
CA GLU A 3 -42.16 11.77 21.27
C GLU A 3 -40.82 12.49 21.31
N ARG A 4 -39.73 11.77 21.26
CA ARG A 4 -38.40 12.29 20.93
C ARG A 4 -37.55 11.16 20.46
N TYR A 5 -37.55 10.82 19.13
CA TYR A 5 -36.44 10.20 18.38
C TYR A 5 -36.93 9.92 16.95
N ARG A 6 -37.14 10.99 16.18
CA ARG A 6 -37.18 10.89 14.71
C ARG A 6 -36.78 12.25 14.11
N THR A 7 -35.50 12.49 13.99
CA THR A 7 -34.93 13.36 12.94
C THR A 7 -33.46 12.94 12.71
N GLY A 8 -33.25 11.69 12.35
CA GLY A 8 -32.03 11.31 11.65
C GLY A 8 -32.24 11.69 10.19
N LYS A 9 -31.72 12.84 9.75
CA LYS A 9 -31.49 13.08 8.33
C LYS A 9 -30.61 11.93 7.85
N GLU A 10 -31.09 11.18 6.84
CA GLU A 10 -30.20 10.29 6.10
C GLU A 10 -28.99 11.14 5.65
N PRO A 11 -27.76 10.65 5.83
CA PRO A 11 -26.60 11.42 5.41
C PRO A 11 -26.75 11.69 3.91
N GLU A 12 -26.80 12.96 3.54
CA GLU A 12 -26.80 13.41 2.17
C GLU A 12 -25.64 12.71 1.44
N MET A 13 -25.93 11.95 0.39
CA MET A 13 -24.89 11.23 -0.36
C MET A 13 -23.83 12.24 -0.81
N SER A 14 -22.62 12.09 -0.32
CA SER A 14 -21.50 12.97 -0.63
C SER A 14 -21.37 13.12 -2.16
N SER A 15 -21.37 14.36 -2.63
CA SER A 15 -21.11 14.70 -4.04
C SER A 15 -19.66 14.41 -4.46
N LYS A 16 -18.81 14.04 -3.51
CA LYS A 16 -17.40 13.76 -3.73
C LYS A 16 -17.21 12.43 -4.49
N THR A 17 -16.49 12.48 -5.59
CA THR A 17 -16.25 11.33 -6.47
C THR A 17 -14.80 10.83 -6.42
N PHE A 18 -13.93 11.57 -5.75
CA PHE A 18 -12.54 11.25 -5.48
C PHE A 18 -12.24 11.33 -3.98
N PRO A 19 -11.21 10.57 -3.52
CA PRO A 19 -10.43 9.62 -4.32
C PRO A 19 -11.27 8.43 -4.76
N LYS A 20 -10.87 7.75 -5.85
CA LYS A 20 -11.42 6.45 -6.23
C LYS A 20 -11.08 5.43 -5.15
N LEU A 21 -12.01 4.53 -4.86
CA LEU A 21 -11.85 3.54 -3.79
C LEU A 21 -11.42 2.21 -4.38
N HIS A 22 -10.21 1.80 -4.06
CA HIS A 22 -9.61 0.55 -4.51
C HIS A 22 -9.49 -0.45 -3.37
N ASN A 23 -9.41 -1.72 -3.73
CA ASN A 23 -9.10 -2.81 -2.83
C ASN A 23 -7.83 -3.53 -3.30
N ALA A 24 -6.94 -3.86 -2.36
CA ALA A 24 -5.74 -4.61 -2.65
C ALA A 24 -6.05 -6.07 -3.00
N MET A 25 -5.35 -6.62 -3.99
CA MET A 25 -5.48 -8.04 -4.35
C MET A 25 -4.49 -8.94 -3.63
N TRP A 26 -3.38 -8.39 -3.14
CA TRP A 26 -2.32 -9.17 -2.46
C TRP A 26 -2.69 -9.82 -1.13
N PRO A 27 -3.74 -9.42 -0.36
CA PRO A 27 -4.15 -10.19 0.82
C PRO A 27 -4.45 -11.66 0.53
N GLY A 28 -4.85 -11.99 -0.69
CA GLY A 28 -5.02 -13.36 -1.15
C GLY A 28 -3.72 -14.14 -1.39
N LEU A 29 -2.55 -13.47 -1.36
CA LEU A 29 -1.24 -14.04 -1.68
C LEU A 29 -0.21 -13.94 -0.56
N VAL A 30 -0.06 -12.75 0.01
CA VAL A 30 0.98 -12.47 1.01
C VAL A 30 0.74 -13.28 2.27
N GLY A 31 1.78 -14.02 2.71
CA GLY A 31 1.68 -14.94 3.84
C GLY A 31 0.93 -16.24 3.53
N LYS A 32 0.53 -16.49 2.27
CA LYS A 32 -0.12 -17.73 1.81
C LYS A 32 0.88 -18.65 1.13
N GLY A 33 0.57 -19.95 1.07
CA GLY A 33 1.41 -20.94 0.43
C GLY A 33 0.98 -22.37 0.76
N ASP A 34 1.80 -23.33 0.31
CA ASP A 34 1.55 -24.77 0.54
C ASP A 34 2.37 -25.33 1.73
N GLY A 35 3.06 -24.46 2.45
CA GLY A 35 3.88 -24.86 3.61
C GLY A 35 3.05 -25.25 4.83
N PRO A 36 3.63 -26.01 5.78
CA PRO A 36 2.95 -26.36 7.03
C PRO A 36 2.47 -25.11 7.80
N GLY A 37 1.16 -25.07 8.09
CA GLY A 37 0.54 -23.95 8.82
C GLY A 37 0.27 -22.70 7.98
N GLN A 38 0.55 -22.72 6.67
CA GLN A 38 0.13 -21.68 5.75
C GLN A 38 -1.27 -21.97 5.19
N GLU A 39 -2.02 -20.93 4.92
CA GLU A 39 -3.29 -21.02 4.21
C GLU A 39 -3.01 -20.97 2.69
N PRO A 40 -3.80 -21.69 1.86
CA PRO A 40 -3.61 -21.65 0.41
C PRO A 40 -3.89 -20.24 -0.16
N PRO A 41 -3.22 -19.86 -1.26
CA PRO A 41 -3.54 -18.60 -1.95
C PRO A 41 -4.99 -18.58 -2.43
N ILE A 42 -5.62 -17.41 -2.36
CA ILE A 42 -6.93 -17.14 -2.96
C ILE A 42 -6.69 -16.60 -4.37
N SER A 43 -7.36 -17.18 -5.38
CA SER A 43 -7.16 -16.77 -6.77
C SER A 43 -7.58 -15.31 -7.02
N LEU A 44 -6.94 -14.65 -8.00
CA LEU A 44 -7.31 -13.30 -8.43
C LEU A 44 -8.81 -13.20 -8.75
N LYS A 45 -9.35 -14.16 -9.49
CA LYS A 45 -10.78 -14.20 -9.82
C LYS A 45 -11.64 -14.17 -8.57
N ARG A 46 -11.31 -14.97 -7.56
CA ARG A 46 -12.08 -15.01 -6.31
C ARG A 46 -11.97 -13.69 -5.53
N MET A 47 -10.80 -13.09 -5.46
CA MET A 47 -10.62 -11.77 -4.84
C MET A 47 -11.44 -10.69 -5.56
N LEU A 48 -11.49 -10.73 -6.90
CA LEU A 48 -12.32 -9.82 -7.71
C LEU A 48 -13.82 -10.04 -7.46
N GLU A 49 -14.28 -11.30 -7.37
CA GLU A 49 -15.67 -11.63 -7.03
C GLU A 49 -16.11 -11.03 -5.71
N LEU A 50 -15.31 -11.22 -4.67
CA LEU A 50 -15.56 -10.71 -3.32
C LEU A 50 -15.58 -9.18 -3.29
N THR A 51 -14.62 -8.54 -3.97
CA THR A 51 -14.55 -7.08 -4.08
C THR A 51 -15.76 -6.52 -4.85
N ALA A 52 -16.17 -7.17 -5.95
CA ALA A 52 -17.33 -6.77 -6.74
C ALA A 52 -18.65 -6.99 -6.00
N GLY A 53 -18.70 -7.98 -5.10
CA GLY A 53 -19.83 -8.24 -4.22
C GLY A 53 -20.02 -7.21 -3.12
N ALA A 54 -18.97 -6.43 -2.78
CA ALA A 54 -19.07 -5.40 -1.76
C ALA A 54 -20.02 -4.28 -2.18
N LYS A 55 -20.98 -3.97 -1.30
CA LYS A 55 -21.99 -2.94 -1.56
C LYS A 55 -22.47 -2.29 -0.27
N VAL A 56 -22.36 -0.96 -0.20
CA VAL A 56 -22.83 -0.13 0.91
C VAL A 56 -23.64 1.04 0.35
N ASN A 57 -24.88 1.18 0.70
CA ASN A 57 -25.79 2.23 0.21
C ASN A 57 -25.76 2.39 -1.32
N GLY A 58 -25.70 1.27 -2.06
CA GLY A 58 -25.64 1.25 -3.51
C GLY A 58 -24.25 1.54 -4.11
N GLN A 59 -23.27 1.97 -3.32
CA GLN A 59 -21.90 2.23 -3.75
C GLN A 59 -21.05 0.96 -3.70
N LYS A 60 -20.02 0.93 -4.52
CA LYS A 60 -19.07 -0.18 -4.67
C LYS A 60 -17.64 0.35 -4.72
N PHE A 61 -16.65 -0.54 -4.70
CA PHE A 61 -15.28 -0.19 -5.08
C PHE A 61 -15.20 0.26 -6.54
N ASP A 62 -14.34 1.23 -6.82
CA ASP A 62 -14.07 1.76 -8.16
C ASP A 62 -13.00 0.93 -8.89
N GLY A 63 -12.12 0.24 -8.16
CA GLY A 63 -11.01 -0.48 -8.73
C GLY A 63 -10.25 -1.36 -7.75
N VAL A 64 -9.11 -1.85 -8.23
CA VAL A 64 -8.21 -2.74 -7.48
C VAL A 64 -6.75 -2.36 -7.72
N ASP A 65 -5.90 -2.65 -6.73
CA ASP A 65 -4.46 -2.58 -6.87
C ASP A 65 -3.89 -4.00 -6.96
N CYS A 66 -2.92 -4.21 -7.85
CA CYS A 66 -2.51 -5.55 -8.24
C CYS A 66 -1.07 -5.86 -7.82
N PHE A 67 -0.85 -7.13 -7.47
CA PHE A 67 0.44 -7.67 -7.13
C PHE A 67 0.97 -8.50 -8.32
N LEU A 68 2.14 -8.14 -8.84
CA LEU A 68 2.74 -8.80 -9.99
C LEU A 68 3.47 -10.06 -9.56
N PHE A 69 2.70 -11.04 -9.09
CA PHE A 69 3.19 -12.29 -8.54
C PHE A 69 2.19 -13.44 -8.79
N LEU A 70 2.70 -14.65 -8.97
CA LEU A 70 1.86 -15.85 -9.09
C LEU A 70 1.15 -16.16 -7.77
N PRO A 71 -0.07 -16.71 -7.82
CA PRO A 71 -0.87 -17.05 -9.00
C PRO A 71 -1.78 -15.92 -9.54
N HIS A 72 -1.61 -14.66 -9.12
CA HIS A 72 -2.46 -13.57 -9.59
C HIS A 72 -2.03 -13.02 -10.95
N THR A 73 -0.76 -12.62 -11.07
CA THR A 73 -0.20 -12.08 -12.32
C THR A 73 1.22 -12.60 -12.48
N ASP A 74 1.46 -13.42 -13.50
CA ASP A 74 2.82 -13.88 -13.79
C ASP A 74 3.64 -12.72 -14.37
N PRO A 75 4.75 -12.31 -13.73
CA PRO A 75 5.63 -11.28 -14.25
C PRO A 75 6.26 -11.64 -15.60
N ASN A 76 6.30 -12.93 -15.95
CA ASN A 76 6.82 -13.44 -17.21
C ASN A 76 5.72 -13.68 -18.27
N ALA A 77 4.45 -13.39 -17.96
CA ALA A 77 3.34 -13.58 -18.88
C ALA A 77 3.55 -12.81 -20.19
N SER A 78 3.07 -13.39 -21.28
CA SER A 78 2.98 -12.72 -22.58
C SER A 78 1.97 -11.56 -22.54
N ASP A 79 2.07 -10.65 -23.50
CA ASP A 79 1.10 -9.52 -23.60
C ASP A 79 -0.33 -10.02 -23.82
N GLU A 80 -0.50 -11.17 -24.49
CA GLU A 80 -1.83 -11.78 -24.66
C GLU A 80 -2.41 -12.32 -23.36
N GLU A 81 -1.59 -12.95 -22.51
CA GLU A 81 -2.01 -13.41 -21.19
C GLU A 81 -2.32 -12.24 -20.26
N LEU A 82 -1.50 -11.18 -20.29
CA LEU A 82 -1.75 -9.94 -19.56
C LEU A 82 -3.04 -9.26 -20.02
N LYS A 83 -3.34 -9.30 -21.34
CA LYS A 83 -4.63 -8.84 -21.85
C LYS A 83 -5.79 -9.63 -21.25
N LYS A 84 -5.69 -10.96 -21.13
CA LYS A 84 -6.75 -11.77 -20.48
C LYS A 84 -6.94 -11.36 -19.02
N THR A 85 -5.86 -11.05 -18.31
CA THR A 85 -5.94 -10.52 -16.94
C THR A 85 -6.62 -9.16 -16.91
N ALA A 86 -6.27 -8.26 -17.83
CA ALA A 86 -6.92 -6.95 -17.97
C ALA A 86 -8.43 -7.10 -18.28
N ASP A 87 -8.79 -7.95 -19.22
CA ASP A 87 -10.19 -8.25 -19.58
C ASP A 87 -10.97 -8.85 -18.39
N LEU A 88 -10.34 -9.72 -17.60
CA LEU A 88 -10.94 -10.28 -16.39
C LEU A 88 -11.28 -9.17 -15.38
N ILE A 89 -10.34 -8.28 -15.08
CA ILE A 89 -10.52 -7.18 -14.12
C ILE A 89 -11.61 -6.21 -14.64
N ALA A 90 -11.53 -5.82 -15.90
CA ALA A 90 -12.53 -4.96 -16.54
C ALA A 90 -13.92 -5.60 -16.56
N GLY A 91 -14.02 -6.93 -16.71
CA GLY A 91 -15.26 -7.69 -16.67
C GLY A 91 -16.03 -7.59 -15.34
N TYR A 92 -15.33 -7.30 -14.23
CA TYR A 92 -15.96 -6.97 -12.93
C TYR A 92 -16.27 -5.47 -12.79
N GLY A 93 -15.95 -4.65 -13.78
CA GLY A 93 -16.19 -3.20 -13.76
C GLY A 93 -15.11 -2.41 -13.02
N PHE A 94 -13.94 -3.00 -12.79
CA PHE A 94 -12.84 -2.37 -12.06
C PHE A 94 -11.81 -1.72 -12.99
N SER A 95 -11.24 -0.61 -12.53
CA SER A 95 -9.94 -0.12 -13.00
C SER A 95 -8.82 -0.70 -12.14
N VAL A 96 -7.61 -0.77 -12.73
CA VAL A 96 -6.37 -1.03 -12.00
C VAL A 96 -5.74 0.29 -11.60
N GLY A 97 -5.32 0.39 -10.35
CA GLY A 97 -4.53 1.51 -9.84
C GLY A 97 -3.03 1.17 -9.79
N SER A 98 -2.49 1.10 -8.58
CA SER A 98 -1.08 0.82 -8.38
C SER A 98 -0.74 -0.65 -8.59
N LEU A 99 0.51 -0.90 -9.03
CA LEU A 99 1.06 -2.23 -9.27
C LEU A 99 2.25 -2.46 -8.35
N VAL A 100 2.28 -3.58 -7.65
CA VAL A 100 3.44 -3.97 -6.83
C VAL A 100 4.45 -4.72 -7.69
N ALA A 101 5.66 -4.17 -7.83
CA ALA A 101 6.72 -4.76 -8.66
C ALA A 101 7.27 -6.06 -8.04
N PRO A 102 7.63 -7.07 -8.85
CA PRO A 102 8.17 -8.35 -8.38
C PRO A 102 9.67 -8.25 -8.09
N ILE A 103 10.05 -7.40 -7.12
CA ILE A 103 11.44 -7.02 -6.87
C ILE A 103 12.21 -7.94 -5.92
N TRP A 104 11.52 -8.80 -5.15
CA TRP A 104 12.14 -9.55 -4.06
C TRP A 104 13.06 -10.68 -4.55
N PRO A 105 14.10 -11.06 -3.75
CA PRO A 105 14.86 -12.28 -3.98
C PRO A 105 13.93 -13.51 -4.10
N GLY A 106 14.20 -14.36 -5.08
CA GLY A 106 13.36 -15.53 -5.40
C GLY A 106 12.23 -15.25 -6.41
N THR A 107 12.07 -13.98 -6.82
CA THR A 107 11.23 -13.58 -7.96
C THR A 107 12.11 -13.22 -9.17
N VAL A 108 11.67 -12.32 -10.04
CA VAL A 108 12.52 -11.78 -11.12
C VAL A 108 13.49 -10.70 -10.64
N GLY A 109 13.31 -10.23 -9.40
CA GLY A 109 14.10 -9.17 -8.77
C GLY A 109 15.19 -9.66 -7.81
N ASP A 110 15.76 -8.72 -7.07
CA ASP A 110 16.76 -8.93 -6.03
C ASP A 110 16.86 -7.68 -5.14
N THR A 111 17.60 -7.73 -4.03
CA THR A 111 17.74 -6.62 -3.09
C THR A 111 18.32 -5.34 -3.70
N ALA A 112 17.75 -4.19 -3.34
CA ALA A 112 18.27 -2.88 -3.73
C ALA A 112 19.60 -2.52 -3.03
N MET A 113 19.90 -3.14 -1.89
CA MET A 113 21.13 -2.91 -1.10
C MET A 113 22.28 -3.87 -1.51
N GLY A 114 22.08 -4.68 -2.54
CA GLY A 114 23.04 -5.68 -3.00
C GLY A 114 24.17 -5.12 -3.87
N ASP A 115 24.88 -6.05 -4.47
CA ASP A 115 25.95 -5.75 -5.44
C ASP A 115 25.40 -5.29 -6.81
N ALA A 116 26.28 -5.17 -7.80
CA ALA A 116 25.89 -4.75 -9.15
C ALA A 116 24.94 -5.76 -9.84
N ALA A 117 25.08 -7.06 -9.55
CA ALA A 117 24.21 -8.09 -10.12
C ALA A 117 22.80 -8.02 -9.50
N ALA A 118 22.69 -7.89 -8.18
CA ALA A 118 21.43 -7.71 -7.48
C ALA A 118 20.71 -6.44 -7.98
N ARG A 119 21.43 -5.30 -8.07
CA ARG A 119 20.87 -4.05 -8.59
C ARG A 119 20.33 -4.21 -10.02
N LYS A 120 21.06 -4.91 -10.89
CA LYS A 120 20.59 -5.18 -12.26
C LYS A 120 19.29 -5.97 -12.27
N LYS A 121 19.16 -7.00 -11.41
CA LYS A 121 17.91 -7.76 -11.27
C LYS A 121 16.78 -6.90 -10.74
N PHE A 122 17.03 -6.08 -9.72
CA PHE A 122 16.05 -5.13 -9.19
C PHE A 122 15.51 -4.22 -10.31
N CYS A 123 16.40 -3.57 -11.04
CA CYS A 123 16.03 -2.70 -12.16
C CYS A 123 15.29 -3.45 -13.28
N ASN A 124 15.66 -4.71 -13.55
CA ASN A 124 14.93 -5.54 -14.51
C ASN A 124 13.50 -5.84 -14.02
N ALA A 125 13.30 -6.12 -12.73
CA ALA A 125 11.96 -6.33 -12.17
C ALA A 125 11.07 -5.08 -12.31
N VAL A 126 11.62 -3.89 -12.09
CA VAL A 126 10.92 -2.62 -12.34
C VAL A 126 10.57 -2.47 -13.82
N LYS A 127 11.50 -2.81 -14.74
CA LYS A 127 11.22 -2.79 -16.18
C LYS A 127 10.09 -3.75 -16.57
N VAL A 128 10.05 -4.95 -15.97
CA VAL A 128 8.95 -5.91 -16.14
C VAL A 128 7.63 -5.30 -15.66
N ALA A 129 7.61 -4.67 -14.49
CA ALA A 129 6.42 -4.00 -13.97
C ALA A 129 5.94 -2.88 -14.91
N CYS A 130 6.86 -2.05 -15.45
CA CYS A 130 6.54 -1.01 -16.43
C CYS A 130 5.94 -1.59 -17.71
N ARG A 131 6.45 -2.73 -18.21
CA ARG A 131 5.87 -3.43 -19.36
C ARG A 131 4.43 -3.84 -19.09
N ILE A 132 4.18 -4.46 -17.94
CA ILE A 132 2.82 -4.89 -17.54
C ILE A 132 1.89 -3.70 -17.40
N ALA A 133 2.35 -2.61 -16.75
CA ALA A 133 1.61 -1.35 -16.68
C ALA A 133 1.23 -0.84 -18.07
N GLY A 134 2.19 -0.83 -19.01
CA GLY A 134 1.96 -0.44 -20.41
C GLY A 134 0.90 -1.28 -21.12
N VAL A 135 0.87 -2.60 -20.89
CA VAL A 135 -0.17 -3.49 -21.43
C VAL A 135 -1.53 -3.13 -20.83
N PHE A 136 -1.63 -2.95 -19.51
CA PHE A 136 -2.89 -2.58 -18.86
C PHE A 136 -3.38 -1.20 -19.29
N ASN A 137 -2.48 -0.23 -19.46
CA ASN A 137 -2.79 1.10 -19.99
C ASN A 137 -3.32 1.00 -21.43
N LYS A 138 -2.66 0.24 -22.30
CA LYS A 138 -3.06 0.00 -23.70
C LYS A 138 -4.47 -0.60 -23.81
N HIS A 139 -4.84 -1.48 -22.89
CA HIS A 139 -6.17 -2.10 -22.84
C HIS A 139 -7.19 -1.28 -22.04
N GLY A 140 -6.83 -0.09 -21.58
CA GLY A 140 -7.75 0.88 -20.97
C GLY A 140 -8.22 0.49 -19.55
N VAL A 141 -7.67 -0.58 -18.97
CA VAL A 141 -8.04 -1.01 -17.63
C VAL A 141 -7.28 -0.23 -16.54
N ARG A 142 -6.08 0.30 -16.83
CA ARG A 142 -5.30 1.15 -15.93
C ARG A 142 -5.19 2.56 -16.51
N LYS A 143 -5.56 3.57 -15.72
CA LYS A 143 -5.59 4.98 -16.13
C LYS A 143 -4.77 5.88 -15.21
N TYR A 144 -4.48 5.43 -14.01
CA TYR A 144 -3.74 6.13 -12.95
C TYR A 144 -3.02 5.12 -12.07
N GLY A 145 -2.30 5.61 -11.07
CA GLY A 145 -1.54 4.80 -10.14
C GLY A 145 -0.05 4.90 -10.36
N VAL A 146 0.68 4.12 -9.59
CA VAL A 146 2.14 4.08 -9.57
C VAL A 146 2.62 2.63 -9.62
N ILE A 147 3.93 2.44 -9.74
CA ILE A 147 4.55 1.14 -9.48
C ILE A 147 5.16 1.20 -8.08
N ARG A 148 4.62 0.39 -7.16
CA ARG A 148 5.12 0.26 -5.79
C ARG A 148 6.40 -0.57 -5.78
N ILE A 149 7.38 -0.09 -5.01
CA ILE A 149 8.64 -0.79 -4.70
C ILE A 149 8.95 -0.69 -3.22
N ASP A 150 9.85 -1.53 -2.74
CA ASP A 150 10.55 -1.41 -1.46
C ASP A 150 12.04 -1.75 -1.65
N SER A 151 12.84 -1.83 -0.57
CA SER A 151 14.27 -2.15 -0.71
C SER A 151 14.56 -3.62 -1.04
N ALA A 152 13.56 -4.48 -0.93
CA ALA A 152 13.70 -5.93 -1.07
C ALA A 152 14.82 -6.55 -0.20
N ASP A 153 15.18 -5.87 0.90
CA ASP A 153 16.22 -6.29 1.86
C ASP A 153 15.68 -6.27 3.29
N GLY A 154 15.37 -7.45 3.82
CA GLY A 154 14.88 -7.62 5.19
C GLY A 154 15.96 -7.49 6.29
N ASN A 155 17.21 -7.15 5.94
CA ASN A 155 18.31 -7.13 6.91
C ASN A 155 18.60 -5.72 7.44
N VAL A 156 17.73 -5.24 8.35
CA VAL A 156 17.89 -3.95 9.03
C VAL A 156 19.19 -3.89 9.84
N GLU A 157 19.63 -4.99 10.47
CA GLU A 157 20.88 -5.05 11.22
C GLU A 157 22.12 -4.82 10.32
N LYS A 158 22.11 -5.37 9.12
CA LYS A 158 23.18 -5.13 8.13
C LYS A 158 23.24 -3.66 7.73
N TRP A 159 22.06 -3.06 7.50
CA TRP A 159 21.96 -1.64 7.19
C TRP A 159 22.50 -0.78 8.34
N SER A 160 22.16 -1.13 9.60
CA SER A 160 22.55 -0.39 10.81
C SER A 160 24.05 -0.39 11.10
N LYS A 161 24.83 -1.30 10.52
CA LYS A 161 26.31 -1.31 10.66
C LYS A 161 26.98 -0.11 9.96
N ASP A 162 26.40 0.36 8.85
CA ASP A 162 26.86 1.55 8.14
C ASP A 162 25.65 2.17 7.40
N PRO A 163 24.79 2.91 8.12
CA PRO A 163 23.56 3.44 7.56
C PRO A 163 23.78 4.34 6.35
N LYS A 164 24.83 5.17 6.38
CA LYS A 164 25.16 6.09 5.29
C LYS A 164 25.51 5.34 3.99
N LYS A 165 26.38 4.35 4.08
CA LYS A 165 26.79 3.53 2.93
C LYS A 165 25.63 2.69 2.42
N SER A 166 24.86 2.09 3.32
CA SER A 166 23.70 1.24 2.98
C SER A 166 22.61 2.05 2.30
N THR A 167 22.24 3.21 2.85
CA THR A 167 21.29 4.13 2.22
C THR A 167 21.76 4.61 0.84
N ALA A 168 23.05 4.94 0.69
CA ALA A 168 23.62 5.33 -0.59
C ALA A 168 23.55 4.20 -1.64
N ALA A 169 23.70 2.94 -1.23
CA ALA A 169 23.55 1.78 -2.12
C ALA A 169 22.09 1.61 -2.60
N ILE A 170 21.13 1.70 -1.68
CA ILE A 170 19.69 1.65 -2.03
C ILE A 170 19.33 2.83 -2.94
N ALA A 171 19.74 4.05 -2.58
CA ALA A 171 19.46 5.25 -3.36
C ALA A 171 20.03 5.17 -4.78
N LYS A 172 21.19 4.57 -4.96
CA LYS A 172 21.75 4.30 -6.29
C LYS A 172 20.85 3.39 -7.11
N THR A 173 20.37 2.29 -6.53
CA THR A 173 19.46 1.35 -7.18
C THR A 173 18.13 2.03 -7.53
N PHE A 174 17.56 2.79 -6.59
CA PHE A 174 16.30 3.48 -6.80
C PHE A 174 16.38 4.56 -7.88
N ARG A 175 17.53 5.29 -7.99
CA ARG A 175 17.73 6.25 -9.09
C ARG A 175 17.75 5.55 -10.45
N GLU A 176 18.41 4.40 -10.57
CA GLU A 176 18.45 3.62 -11.81
C GLU A 176 17.02 3.12 -12.15
N ALA A 177 16.30 2.59 -11.18
CA ALA A 177 14.93 2.13 -11.33
C ALA A 177 13.96 3.28 -11.68
N ALA A 178 14.09 4.45 -11.04
CA ALA A 178 13.27 5.63 -11.32
C ALA A 178 13.47 6.16 -12.75
N LYS A 179 14.69 6.13 -13.30
CA LYS A 179 14.93 6.45 -14.70
C LYS A 179 14.22 5.49 -15.65
N ILE A 180 14.26 4.19 -15.35
CA ILE A 180 13.53 3.18 -16.13
C ILE A 180 12.02 3.46 -16.09
N ALA A 181 11.46 3.76 -14.92
CA ALA A 181 10.05 4.09 -14.79
C ALA A 181 9.68 5.34 -15.60
N ALA A 182 10.49 6.41 -15.49
CA ALA A 182 10.30 7.65 -16.26
C ALA A 182 10.30 7.41 -17.77
N ASP A 183 11.23 6.57 -18.28
CA ASP A 183 11.30 6.21 -19.70
C ASP A 183 10.02 5.49 -20.21
N HIS A 184 9.24 4.92 -19.29
CA HIS A 184 7.95 4.26 -19.58
C HIS A 184 6.73 5.12 -19.20
N GLY A 185 6.95 6.36 -18.76
CA GLY A 185 5.89 7.27 -18.32
C GLY A 185 5.28 6.88 -16.96
N GLU A 186 6.00 6.08 -16.17
CA GLU A 186 5.57 5.61 -14.85
C GLU A 186 6.30 6.36 -13.71
N ARG A 187 5.70 6.33 -12.52
CA ARG A 187 6.30 6.81 -11.28
C ARG A 187 6.45 5.64 -10.31
N LEU A 188 7.49 5.69 -9.48
CA LEU A 188 7.70 4.71 -8.43
C LEU A 188 7.24 5.27 -7.09
N ALA A 189 6.53 4.46 -6.30
CA ALA A 189 6.20 4.74 -4.92
C ALA A 189 6.94 3.77 -4.01
N ALA A 190 7.81 4.29 -3.15
CA ALA A 190 8.55 3.50 -2.18
C ALA A 190 7.69 3.28 -0.93
N GLU A 191 7.28 2.04 -0.66
CA GLU A 191 6.55 1.69 0.54
C GLU A 191 7.51 1.31 1.67
N GLY A 192 7.39 2.02 2.77
CA GLY A 192 8.20 1.78 3.93
C GLY A 192 7.49 0.92 4.95
N GLU A 193 8.10 -0.22 5.26
CA GLU A 193 7.69 -1.12 6.33
C GLU A 193 8.85 -1.31 7.30
N ILE A 194 8.55 -1.62 8.57
CA ILE A 194 9.57 -1.82 9.61
C ILE A 194 10.55 -2.95 9.32
N CYS A 195 10.24 -3.85 8.40
CA CYS A 195 11.10 -4.95 7.97
C CYS A 195 12.11 -4.57 6.89
N TRP A 196 11.91 -3.47 6.13
CA TRP A 196 12.76 -3.16 4.99
C TRP A 196 13.93 -2.25 5.36
N ALA A 197 15.14 -2.72 5.14
CA ALA A 197 16.37 -1.98 5.40
C ALA A 197 16.39 -0.63 4.66
N GLY A 198 16.74 0.44 5.36
CA GLY A 198 16.73 1.81 4.84
C GLY A 198 15.37 2.46 4.72
N MET A 199 14.29 1.71 5.00
CA MET A 199 12.90 2.17 4.91
C MET A 199 12.11 1.82 6.18
N HIS A 200 12.77 1.30 7.23
CA HIS A 200 12.19 0.73 8.44
C HIS A 200 11.74 1.77 9.48
N SER A 201 11.92 3.05 9.21
CA SER A 201 11.44 4.16 10.03
C SER A 201 11.14 5.38 9.17
N TRP A 202 10.34 6.31 9.71
CA TRP A 202 10.03 7.56 9.00
C TRP A 202 11.28 8.40 8.67
N LYS A 203 12.30 8.38 9.54
CA LYS A 203 13.58 9.08 9.29
C LYS A 203 14.39 8.40 8.20
N ALA A 204 14.57 7.08 8.30
CA ALA A 204 15.32 6.33 7.29
C ALA A 204 14.67 6.46 5.90
N MET A 205 13.33 6.44 5.86
CA MET A 205 12.58 6.69 4.62
C MET A 205 12.84 8.08 4.07
N LEU A 206 12.74 9.13 4.90
CA LEU A 206 12.99 10.51 4.47
C LEU A 206 14.41 10.68 3.95
N ASP A 207 15.41 10.20 4.70
CA ASP A 207 16.83 10.23 4.31
C ASP A 207 17.06 9.51 2.96
N LEU A 208 16.35 8.41 2.72
CA LEU A 208 16.42 7.67 1.45
C LEU A 208 15.82 8.47 0.29
N LEU A 209 14.61 9.02 0.48
CA LEU A 209 13.94 9.84 -0.55
C LEU A 209 14.79 11.06 -0.93
N GLU A 210 15.34 11.76 0.06
CA GLU A 210 16.25 12.88 -0.15
C GLU A 210 17.55 12.43 -0.85
N ALA A 211 18.10 11.27 -0.46
CA ALA A 211 19.30 10.73 -1.10
C ALA A 211 19.05 10.30 -2.56
N VAL A 212 17.86 9.87 -2.92
CA VAL A 212 17.50 9.57 -4.32
C VAL A 212 17.38 10.85 -5.13
N ASP A 213 16.80 11.92 -4.57
CA ASP A 213 16.67 13.25 -5.20
C ASP A 213 16.04 13.20 -6.61
N MET A 214 14.89 12.51 -6.72
CA MET A 214 14.09 12.41 -7.96
C MET A 214 12.58 12.54 -7.66
N PRO A 215 12.12 13.65 -7.05
CA PRO A 215 10.73 13.77 -6.54
C PRO A 215 9.65 13.67 -7.62
N GLU A 216 9.98 14.01 -8.89
CA GLU A 216 9.04 13.90 -10.00
C GLU A 216 8.75 12.45 -10.39
N THR A 217 9.67 11.52 -10.09
CA THR A 217 9.57 10.12 -10.54
C THR A 217 9.45 9.14 -9.39
N LEU A 218 10.04 9.44 -8.24
CA LEU A 218 10.03 8.56 -7.08
C LEU A 218 9.48 9.32 -5.87
N GLY A 219 8.41 8.78 -5.30
CA GLY A 219 7.81 9.28 -4.08
C GLY A 219 7.61 8.19 -3.03
N PHE A 220 6.83 8.52 -2.03
CA PHE A 220 6.48 7.66 -0.92
C PHE A 220 5.09 7.04 -1.14
N GLN A 221 4.98 5.75 -0.88
CA GLN A 221 3.70 5.10 -0.65
C GLN A 221 3.46 5.07 0.86
N ALA A 222 2.44 5.80 1.28
CA ALA A 222 2.07 5.83 2.68
C ALA A 222 1.05 4.73 2.97
N ASP A 223 1.41 3.78 3.84
CA ASP A 223 0.46 2.87 4.46
C ASP A 223 0.23 3.25 5.91
N MET A 224 -1.04 3.32 6.32
CA MET A 224 -1.40 3.78 7.67
C MET A 224 -0.95 2.79 8.75
N ALA A 225 -0.99 1.50 8.48
CA ALA A 225 -0.57 0.48 9.45
C ALA A 225 0.94 0.50 9.68
N HIS A 226 1.72 0.61 8.60
CA HIS A 226 3.18 0.67 8.70
C HIS A 226 3.66 1.98 9.33
N THR A 227 3.06 3.11 8.95
CA THR A 227 3.41 4.41 9.52
C THR A 227 3.03 4.54 10.99
N TYR A 228 2.00 3.83 11.47
CA TYR A 228 1.73 3.71 12.91
C TYR A 228 2.92 3.07 13.64
N LEU A 229 3.49 1.99 13.12
CA LEU A 229 4.65 1.34 13.71
C LEU A 229 5.91 2.19 13.70
N TYR A 230 6.04 3.11 12.73
CA TYR A 230 7.10 4.14 12.73
C TYR A 230 6.99 5.07 13.94
N LEU A 231 5.77 5.45 14.34
CA LEU A 231 5.57 6.29 15.54
C LEU A 231 6.09 5.60 16.81
N MET A 232 5.91 4.29 16.87
CA MET A 232 6.36 3.47 18.02
C MET A 232 7.87 3.20 18.00
N GLY A 233 8.55 3.47 16.88
CA GLY A 233 9.99 3.24 16.75
C GLY A 233 10.39 1.78 16.81
N TYR A 234 9.58 0.87 16.26
CA TYR A 234 9.75 -0.57 16.46
C TYR A 234 11.16 -1.08 16.11
N ASN A 235 11.69 -0.78 14.92
CA ASN A 235 13.05 -1.14 14.50
C ASN A 235 14.03 0.04 14.52
N ALA A 236 13.62 1.17 15.08
CA ALA A 236 14.39 2.40 15.16
C ALA A 236 13.95 3.21 16.39
N PRO A 237 14.28 2.75 17.62
CA PRO A 237 13.83 3.40 18.84
C PRO A 237 14.30 4.86 18.95
N GLU A 238 15.40 5.23 18.30
CA GLU A 238 15.89 6.59 18.21
C GLU A 238 15.01 7.51 17.34
N ALA A 239 14.17 6.93 16.50
CA ALA A 239 13.21 7.63 15.65
C ALA A 239 11.78 7.62 16.23
N ALA A 240 11.56 6.98 17.38
CA ALA A 240 10.26 6.91 18.02
C ALA A 240 9.73 8.32 18.34
N LEU A 241 8.45 8.54 18.06
CA LEU A 241 7.73 9.76 18.42
C LEU A 241 6.75 9.53 19.57
N LEU A 242 6.43 8.29 19.85
CA LEU A 242 5.53 7.86 20.95
C LEU A 242 6.25 6.93 21.91
N LYS A 243 5.81 6.98 23.17
CA LYS A 243 6.21 6.03 24.21
C LYS A 243 5.00 5.20 24.61
N PRO A 244 5.19 3.96 25.09
CA PRO A 244 4.08 3.20 25.65
C PRO A 244 3.27 4.01 26.69
N GLY A 245 1.94 3.94 26.60
CA GLY A 245 1.05 4.70 27.49
C GLY A 245 0.77 6.13 27.06
N TYR A 246 1.08 6.48 25.80
CA TYR A 246 0.75 7.80 25.23
C TYR A 246 -0.74 8.11 25.32
N SER A 247 -1.06 9.38 25.51
CA SER A 247 -2.41 9.91 25.44
C SER A 247 -2.87 10.11 24.00
N GLU A 248 -4.18 10.25 23.78
CA GLU A 248 -4.73 10.55 22.46
C GLU A 248 -4.15 11.85 21.86
N GLY A 249 -3.97 12.89 22.70
CA GLY A 249 -3.38 14.15 22.25
C GLY A 249 -1.94 14.00 21.79
N GLU A 250 -1.12 13.23 22.52
CA GLU A 250 0.25 12.92 22.11
C GLU A 250 0.29 12.11 20.82
N PHE A 251 -0.65 11.17 20.65
CA PHE A 251 -0.77 10.40 19.41
C PHE A 251 -0.95 11.31 18.20
N TYR A 252 -1.97 12.17 18.21
CA TYR A 252 -2.25 13.01 17.04
C TYR A 252 -1.14 14.03 16.77
N ALA A 253 -0.51 14.59 17.81
CA ALA A 253 0.62 15.49 17.65
C ALA A 253 1.83 14.77 17.00
N ALA A 254 2.12 13.55 17.43
CA ALA A 254 3.20 12.74 16.85
C ALA A 254 2.88 12.30 15.40
N TYR A 255 1.62 11.90 15.16
CA TYR A 255 1.14 11.50 13.83
C TYR A 255 1.25 12.64 12.83
N GLU A 256 0.73 13.81 13.17
CA GLU A 256 0.82 15.02 12.34
C GLU A 256 2.27 15.41 12.05
N LYS A 257 3.12 15.40 13.06
CA LYS A 257 4.57 15.70 12.92
C LYS A 257 5.25 14.76 11.92
N MET A 258 4.97 13.46 11.95
CA MET A 258 5.51 12.49 11.00
C MET A 258 4.94 12.70 9.61
N VAL A 259 3.62 12.80 9.52
CA VAL A 259 2.91 12.98 8.24
C VAL A 259 3.35 14.25 7.54
N ASP A 260 3.52 15.37 8.24
CA ASP A 260 3.99 16.63 7.65
C ASP A 260 5.37 16.51 6.99
N LYS A 261 6.23 15.58 7.45
CA LYS A 261 7.52 15.29 6.84
C LYS A 261 7.42 14.40 5.61
N LEU A 262 6.56 13.39 5.64
CA LEU A 262 6.46 12.38 4.58
C LEU A 262 5.41 12.75 3.51
N ARG A 263 4.36 13.50 3.88
CA ARG A 263 3.27 13.88 2.97
C ARG A 263 3.73 14.59 1.68
N PRO A 264 4.70 15.49 1.67
CA PRO A 264 5.17 16.10 0.42
C PRO A 264 5.70 15.09 -0.60
N TRP A 265 6.23 13.96 -0.13
CA TRP A 265 6.73 12.86 -0.94
C TRP A 265 5.65 11.84 -1.32
N THR A 266 4.49 11.87 -0.63
CA THR A 266 3.46 10.84 -0.78
C THR A 266 2.73 10.99 -2.11
N ILE A 267 2.81 9.96 -2.94
CA ILE A 267 2.18 9.88 -4.27
C ILE A 267 1.23 8.69 -4.41
N ASP A 268 1.17 7.83 -3.40
CA ASP A 268 0.27 6.69 -3.28
C ASP A 268 -0.14 6.51 -1.82
N PHE A 269 -1.36 6.01 -1.56
CA PHE A 269 -1.87 5.96 -0.20
C PHE A 269 -2.75 4.75 0.06
N HIS A 270 -2.33 3.95 1.05
CA HIS A 270 -3.10 2.84 1.57
C HIS A 270 -3.79 3.19 2.89
N VAL A 271 -5.09 2.96 2.92
CA VAL A 271 -5.90 3.00 4.14
C VAL A 271 -5.81 1.63 4.79
N ALA A 272 -5.43 1.59 6.04
CA ALA A 272 -5.27 0.36 6.80
C ALA A 272 -5.52 0.60 8.29
N GLN A 273 -5.74 -0.48 9.04
CA GLN A 273 -5.81 -0.48 10.50
C GLN A 273 -4.71 -1.38 11.07
N ASN A 274 -4.22 -1.05 12.26
CA ASN A 274 -3.19 -1.81 12.97
C ASN A 274 -3.53 -1.92 14.45
N ASP A 275 -3.30 -3.07 15.06
CA ASP A 275 -3.51 -3.31 16.51
C ASP A 275 -2.28 -2.96 17.37
N GLY A 276 -1.18 -2.56 16.75
CA GLY A 276 0.08 -2.22 17.42
C GLY A 276 0.95 -3.44 17.78
N GLU A 277 0.53 -4.65 17.39
CA GLU A 277 1.30 -5.86 17.62
C GLU A 277 2.12 -6.24 16.38
N VAL A 278 3.41 -6.53 16.61
CA VAL A 278 4.27 -7.11 15.57
C VAL A 278 4.44 -8.59 15.87
N ARG A 279 4.10 -9.43 14.88
CA ARG A 279 4.05 -10.89 15.05
C ARG A 279 4.95 -11.55 14.02
N GLY A 280 5.32 -12.82 14.30
CA GLY A 280 6.05 -13.68 13.39
C GLY A 280 7.56 -13.52 13.41
N ALA A 281 8.24 -14.31 12.57
CA ALA A 281 9.69 -14.45 12.51
C ALA A 281 10.30 -14.03 11.17
N GLY A 282 9.53 -14.00 10.09
CA GLY A 282 9.96 -13.60 8.75
C GLY A 282 9.94 -12.09 8.54
N SER A 283 10.42 -11.63 7.40
CA SER A 283 10.37 -10.20 7.05
C SER A 283 8.93 -9.68 6.96
N HIS A 284 8.06 -10.39 6.28
CA HIS A 284 6.65 -10.03 6.19
C HIS A 284 5.90 -10.18 7.52
N ASP A 285 6.23 -11.18 8.30
CA ASP A 285 5.57 -11.41 9.59
C ASP A 285 5.89 -10.34 10.62
N LYS A 286 6.99 -9.60 10.45
CA LYS A 286 7.42 -8.51 11.33
C LYS A 286 6.84 -7.14 10.93
N THR A 287 5.95 -7.08 9.95
CA THR A 287 5.41 -5.79 9.46
C THR A 287 4.34 -5.20 10.37
N GLY A 288 3.83 -5.99 11.32
CA GLY A 288 2.61 -5.68 12.02
C GLY A 288 1.40 -6.03 11.16
N LYS A 289 0.69 -7.09 11.54
CA LYS A 289 -0.49 -7.52 10.78
C LYS A 289 -1.52 -6.42 10.75
N HIS A 290 -2.00 -6.13 9.57
CA HIS A 290 -3.19 -5.32 9.40
C HIS A 290 -4.36 -6.01 10.09
N CYS A 291 -5.23 -5.24 10.70
CA CYS A 291 -6.45 -5.75 11.31
C CYS A 291 -7.69 -5.15 10.65
N PRO A 292 -8.89 -5.72 10.86
CA PRO A 292 -10.13 -5.18 10.32
C PRO A 292 -10.34 -3.72 10.67
N ALA A 293 -11.05 -2.99 9.82
CA ALA A 293 -11.35 -1.58 10.03
C ALA A 293 -12.03 -1.30 11.38
N GLY A 294 -12.95 -2.18 11.79
CA GLY A 294 -13.67 -2.10 13.06
C GLY A 294 -13.07 -2.92 14.21
N ASP A 295 -11.82 -3.37 14.10
CA ASP A 295 -11.18 -4.13 15.18
C ASP A 295 -11.12 -3.31 16.48
N PRO A 296 -11.67 -3.83 17.60
CA PRO A 296 -11.67 -3.12 18.89
C PRO A 296 -10.26 -2.87 19.44
N LYS A 297 -9.24 -3.58 18.97
CA LYS A 297 -7.83 -3.35 19.28
C LYS A 297 -7.16 -2.35 18.34
N GLY A 298 -7.83 -1.97 17.27
CA GLY A 298 -7.31 -1.03 16.29
C GLY A 298 -6.85 0.29 16.94
N LYS A 299 -5.69 0.78 16.52
CA LYS A 299 -5.04 1.96 17.11
C LYS A 299 -5.35 3.25 16.38
N LEU A 300 -5.93 3.16 15.19
CA LEU A 300 -6.16 4.29 14.31
C LEU A 300 -7.65 4.67 14.27
N ASP A 301 -7.97 5.94 14.50
CA ASP A 301 -9.16 6.51 13.90
C ASP A 301 -8.89 6.63 12.40
N VAL A 302 -9.34 5.64 11.64
CA VAL A 302 -9.02 5.50 10.22
C VAL A 302 -9.43 6.74 9.43
N VAL A 303 -10.62 7.30 9.72
CA VAL A 303 -11.13 8.46 8.99
C VAL A 303 -10.28 9.69 9.29
N ARG A 304 -10.03 9.96 10.55
CA ARG A 304 -9.24 11.14 10.98
C ARG A 304 -7.79 11.03 10.50
N CYS A 305 -7.16 9.87 10.68
CA CYS A 305 -5.77 9.65 10.27
C CYS A 305 -5.59 9.77 8.76
N ALA A 306 -6.51 9.24 7.95
CA ALA A 306 -6.49 9.40 6.50
C ALA A 306 -6.51 10.89 6.08
N GLY A 307 -7.20 11.75 6.83
CA GLY A 307 -7.27 13.19 6.53
C GLY A 307 -5.91 13.89 6.52
N TYR A 308 -4.97 13.49 7.39
CA TYR A 308 -3.62 14.05 7.40
C TYR A 308 -2.86 13.75 6.10
N TRP A 309 -3.00 12.53 5.55
CA TRP A 309 -2.36 12.13 4.30
C TRP A 309 -3.05 12.72 3.07
N LEU A 310 -4.38 12.83 3.09
CA LEU A 310 -5.18 13.29 1.95
C LEU A 310 -5.20 14.81 1.78
N LYS A 311 -4.66 15.58 2.73
CA LYS A 311 -4.48 17.02 2.56
C LYS A 311 -3.68 17.30 1.28
N ASP A 312 -4.25 18.10 0.36
CA ASP A 312 -3.67 18.45 -0.93
C ASP A 312 -3.32 17.22 -1.85
N ALA A 313 -3.97 16.07 -1.66
CA ALA A 313 -3.71 14.86 -2.43
C ALA A 313 -3.78 15.04 -3.96
N PRO A 314 -4.75 15.81 -4.54
CA PRO A 314 -4.79 16.05 -5.97
C PRO A 314 -3.52 16.70 -6.54
N LYS A 315 -2.90 17.61 -5.77
CA LYS A 315 -1.65 18.29 -6.18
C LYS A 315 -0.45 17.34 -6.31
N ARG A 316 -0.52 16.18 -5.64
CA ARG A 316 0.50 15.13 -5.70
C ARG A 316 0.17 14.03 -6.72
N GLY A 317 -0.96 14.19 -7.43
CA GLY A 317 -1.42 13.21 -8.42
C GLY A 317 -2.01 11.94 -7.80
N ILE A 318 -2.52 12.00 -6.57
CA ILE A 318 -3.26 10.89 -5.95
C ILE A 318 -4.70 10.95 -6.48
N GLU A 319 -5.12 9.91 -7.20
CA GLU A 319 -6.47 9.81 -7.76
C GLU A 319 -7.30 8.72 -7.08
N HIS A 320 -6.64 7.78 -6.40
CA HIS A 320 -7.28 6.70 -5.66
C HIS A 320 -6.64 6.51 -4.30
N ILE A 321 -7.33 5.79 -3.45
CA ILE A 321 -6.83 5.22 -2.21
C ILE A 321 -7.16 3.74 -2.19
N CYS A 322 -6.27 2.93 -1.67
CA CYS A 322 -6.45 1.49 -1.61
C CYS A 322 -6.62 1.03 -0.16
N TRP A 323 -7.52 0.10 0.10
CA TRP A 323 -7.53 -0.60 1.37
C TRP A 323 -6.49 -1.72 1.34
N ASP A 324 -5.62 -1.72 2.34
CA ASP A 324 -4.68 -2.82 2.55
C ASP A 324 -5.12 -3.72 3.72
N GLY A 325 -5.55 -4.94 3.38
CA GLY A 325 -5.86 -6.01 4.32
C GLY A 325 -4.77 -7.09 4.35
N CYS A 326 -3.51 -6.70 4.18
CA CYS A 326 -2.38 -7.64 4.09
C CYS A 326 -2.37 -8.60 5.29
N MET A 327 -2.18 -9.88 4.98
CA MET A 327 -2.10 -10.98 5.94
C MET A 327 -3.41 -11.29 6.70
N PHE A 328 -4.56 -10.83 6.23
CA PHE A 328 -5.84 -11.32 6.75
C PHE A 328 -5.96 -12.83 6.55
N PRO A 329 -6.50 -13.59 7.53
CA PRO A 329 -6.75 -15.02 7.36
C PRO A 329 -7.82 -15.27 6.29
N ASN A 330 -7.74 -16.41 5.57
CA ASN A 330 -8.70 -16.76 4.53
C ASN A 330 -10.14 -16.79 5.04
N ALA A 331 -10.34 -17.25 6.27
CA ALA A 331 -11.67 -17.24 6.90
C ALA A 331 -12.31 -15.84 6.93
N MET A 332 -11.49 -14.77 7.02
CA MET A 332 -11.93 -13.39 6.96
C MET A 332 -12.06 -12.90 5.52
N LEU A 333 -11.06 -13.21 4.68
CA LEU A 333 -11.05 -12.80 3.27
C LEU A 333 -12.23 -13.36 2.48
N GLU A 334 -12.68 -14.58 2.79
CA GLU A 334 -13.82 -15.25 2.12
C GLU A 334 -15.19 -14.75 2.60
N MET A 335 -15.26 -13.89 3.61
CA MET A 335 -16.51 -13.33 4.12
C MET A 335 -16.87 -12.04 3.39
N GLN A 336 -18.03 -12.00 2.74
CA GLN A 336 -18.55 -10.79 2.09
C GLN A 336 -18.74 -9.62 3.07
N SER A 337 -19.05 -9.89 4.33
CA SER A 337 -19.19 -8.86 5.36
C SER A 337 -17.89 -8.09 5.59
N THR A 338 -16.73 -8.73 5.49
CA THR A 338 -15.40 -8.07 5.60
C THR A 338 -15.26 -6.97 4.55
N TRP A 339 -15.61 -7.27 3.30
CA TRP A 339 -15.48 -6.31 2.21
C TRP A 339 -16.51 -5.19 2.26
N ASN A 340 -17.73 -5.48 2.78
CA ASN A 340 -18.72 -4.44 3.04
C ASN A 340 -18.27 -3.47 4.15
N GLU A 341 -17.70 -3.99 5.23
CA GLU A 341 -17.15 -3.18 6.33
C GLU A 341 -16.00 -2.28 5.84
N ILE A 342 -15.08 -2.86 5.07
CA ILE A 342 -13.97 -2.13 4.47
C ILE A 342 -14.49 -1.02 3.56
N LEU A 343 -15.42 -1.33 2.67
CA LEU A 343 -16.02 -0.34 1.78
C LEU A 343 -16.71 0.79 2.55
N ASP A 344 -17.42 0.47 3.63
CA ASP A 344 -18.10 1.46 4.47
C ASP A 344 -17.11 2.48 5.08
N VAL A 345 -15.97 1.99 5.60
CA VAL A 345 -14.92 2.86 6.12
C VAL A 345 -14.28 3.70 5.01
N MET A 346 -14.01 3.12 3.85
CA MET A 346 -13.45 3.83 2.70
C MET A 346 -14.40 4.93 2.19
N LEU A 347 -15.70 4.67 2.20
CA LEU A 347 -16.72 5.66 1.89
C LEU A 347 -16.76 6.80 2.90
N LYS A 348 -16.58 6.52 4.19
CA LYS A 348 -16.47 7.54 5.24
C LYS A 348 -15.23 8.40 5.05
N VAL A 349 -14.08 7.80 4.69
CA VAL A 349 -12.85 8.53 4.34
C VAL A 349 -13.11 9.47 3.16
N ARG A 350 -13.70 8.97 2.07
CA ARG A 350 -14.05 9.79 0.91
C ARG A 350 -15.06 10.89 1.25
N ALA A 351 -16.06 10.61 2.06
CA ALA A 351 -17.03 11.60 2.49
C ALA A 351 -16.39 12.74 3.30
N ALA A 352 -15.46 12.41 4.20
CA ALA A 352 -14.78 13.40 5.04
C ALA A 352 -13.72 14.20 4.26
N HIS A 353 -12.86 13.53 3.49
CA HIS A 353 -11.62 14.11 2.96
C HIS A 353 -11.53 14.10 1.44
N GLY A 354 -12.54 13.60 0.74
CA GLY A 354 -12.55 13.53 -0.72
C GLY A 354 -12.80 14.88 -1.39
N TRP A 355 -12.77 14.87 -2.73
CA TRP A 355 -12.99 16.03 -3.58
C TRP A 355 -13.86 15.68 -4.79
N THR A 356 -14.34 16.72 -5.47
CA THR A 356 -15.01 16.61 -6.76
C THR A 356 -13.96 16.85 -7.86
N ALA A 357 -14.05 16.14 -8.99
CA ALA A 357 -13.16 16.29 -10.14
C ALA A 357 -13.29 17.70 -10.76
#